data_9d6dd6759a315024475ab0368d2d0aeb
#
_entry.id   9d6dd6759a315024475ab0368d2d0aeb
#
_cell.length_a   1.000
_cell.length_b   1.000
_cell.length_c   1.000
_cell.angle_alpha   90.00
_cell.angle_beta   90.00
_cell.angle_gamma   90.00
#
_symmetry.space_group_name_H-M   'P 1'
#
loop_
_entity.id
_entity.type
_entity.pdbx_description
1 polymer ?
#
loop_
_entity_poly.entity_id
_entity_poly.type
_entity_poly.pdbx_seq_one_letter_code
_entity_poly.pdbx_strand_id
1 'polypeptide(L)'
;MKENLKLQWIKTGIISGCMTLVVYPLMILVDLPVQLTLLLAVSFGVLFMLASIGLYNFVSINQRTVRLQSALLFNIIGCTVVVMMFTIQLALFSEGKYTGTDVSKELAKHTFHLVNLVQLSLDIVWDVFISMGTILFASSMFKHPGLGKTIGTFGALIGALLLFNNIYYFPVPPA
;
A
#
# COMPACT_ATOMS: atom_id res chain seq x y z
N MET A 1 20.69 -15.06 19.67
CA MET A 1 20.69 -14.84 18.21
C MET A 1 19.29 -14.48 17.66
N LYS A 2 18.24 -15.24 17.96
CA LYS A 2 16.86 -14.97 17.47
C LYS A 2 16.23 -13.64 17.97
N GLU A 3 16.50 -13.22 19.20
CA GLU A 3 16.00 -11.96 19.76
C GLU A 3 16.62 -10.74 19.08
N ASN A 4 17.92 -10.76 18.82
CA ASN A 4 18.59 -9.67 18.10
C ASN A 4 18.02 -9.47 16.69
N LEU A 5 17.69 -10.55 16.00
CA LEU A 5 17.10 -10.46 14.65
C LEU A 5 15.69 -9.82 14.69
N LYS A 6 14.86 -10.19 15.67
CA LYS A 6 13.54 -9.56 15.84
C LYS A 6 13.67 -8.06 16.12
N LEU A 7 14.58 -7.67 17.00
CA LEU A 7 14.81 -6.26 17.32
C LEU A 7 15.29 -5.47 16.10
N GLN A 8 16.13 -6.07 15.26
CA GLN A 8 16.55 -5.45 13.99
C GLN A 8 15.34 -5.23 13.04
N TRP A 9 14.47 -6.22 12.88
CA TRP A 9 13.26 -6.08 12.07
C TRP A 9 12.33 -4.99 12.60
N ILE A 10 12.16 -4.88 13.92
CA ILE A 10 11.34 -3.81 14.53
C ILE A 10 11.94 -2.44 14.23
N LYS A 11 13.25 -2.26 14.42
CA LYS A 11 13.94 -0.99 14.11
C LYS A 11 13.82 -0.64 12.63
N THR A 12 14.07 -1.59 11.73
CA THR A 12 13.90 -1.42 10.28
C THR A 12 12.46 -1.01 9.96
N GLY A 13 11.47 -1.66 10.57
CA GLY A 13 10.08 -1.33 10.36
C GLY A 13 9.70 0.08 10.81
N ILE A 14 10.22 0.53 11.96
CA ILE A 14 9.99 1.90 12.45
C ILE A 14 10.57 2.93 11.46
N ILE A 15 11.85 2.75 11.06
CA ILE A 15 12.50 3.66 10.10
C ILE A 15 11.74 3.67 8.78
N SER A 16 11.42 2.49 8.24
CA SER A 16 10.69 2.36 6.98
C SER A 16 9.28 2.98 7.06
N GLY A 17 8.58 2.80 8.18
CA GLY A 17 7.28 3.42 8.39
C GLY A 17 7.36 4.95 8.42
N CYS A 18 8.34 5.52 9.11
CA CYS A 18 8.57 6.97 9.10
C CYS A 18 8.91 7.47 7.69
N MET A 19 9.76 6.75 6.94
CA MET A 19 10.09 7.12 5.56
C MET A 19 8.86 7.04 4.63
N THR A 20 7.99 6.07 4.82
CA THR A 20 6.74 5.93 4.05
C THR A 20 5.86 7.16 4.19
N LEU A 21 5.74 7.71 5.41
CA LEU A 21 4.97 8.93 5.70
C LEU A 21 5.56 10.18 5.01
N VAL A 22 6.81 10.16 4.63
CA VAL A 22 7.47 11.27 3.89
C VAL A 22 7.40 11.03 2.38
N VAL A 23 7.70 9.81 1.94
CA VAL A 23 7.79 9.47 0.52
C VAL A 23 6.44 9.62 -0.19
N TYR A 24 5.35 9.20 0.44
CA TYR A 24 4.02 9.25 -0.17
C TYR A 24 3.53 10.69 -0.42
N PRO A 25 3.51 11.61 0.55
CA PRO A 25 3.16 13.00 0.27
C PRO A 25 4.12 13.69 -0.71
N LEU A 26 5.41 13.40 -0.64
CA LEU A 26 6.39 13.97 -1.57
C LEU A 26 6.08 13.59 -3.02
N MET A 27 5.70 12.34 -3.25
CA MET A 27 5.35 11.83 -4.57
C MET A 27 4.06 12.47 -5.13
N ILE A 28 3.08 12.78 -4.26
CA ILE A 28 1.77 13.27 -4.70
C ILE A 28 1.73 14.81 -4.79
N LEU A 29 2.40 15.50 -3.87
CA LEU A 29 2.27 16.96 -3.70
C LEU A 29 3.34 17.75 -4.45
N VAL A 30 4.43 17.11 -4.87
CA VAL A 30 5.54 17.78 -5.55
C VAL A 30 5.60 17.33 -7.00
N ASP A 31 5.64 18.29 -7.92
CA ASP A 31 5.82 18.01 -9.34
C ASP A 31 7.30 17.60 -9.59
N LEU A 32 7.52 16.31 -9.74
CA LEU A 32 8.83 15.69 -9.87
C LEU A 32 9.02 15.10 -11.27
N PRO A 33 10.27 14.99 -11.76
CA PRO A 33 10.57 14.23 -12.97
C PRO A 33 10.07 12.77 -12.85
N VAL A 34 9.51 12.24 -13.95
CA VAL A 34 8.88 10.90 -13.99
C VAL A 34 9.79 9.81 -13.42
N GLN A 35 11.09 9.86 -13.71
CA GLN A 35 12.06 8.88 -13.21
C GLN A 35 12.19 8.92 -11.67
N LEU A 36 12.16 10.12 -11.10
CA LEU A 36 12.22 10.29 -9.65
C LEU A 36 10.91 9.87 -9.00
N THR A 37 9.77 10.21 -9.60
CA THR A 37 8.45 9.76 -9.15
C THR A 37 8.36 8.24 -9.17
N LEU A 38 8.86 7.57 -10.22
CA LEU A 38 8.91 6.12 -10.28
C LEU A 38 9.78 5.51 -9.17
N LEU A 39 10.95 6.10 -8.91
CA LEU A 39 11.82 5.65 -7.82
C LEU A 39 11.11 5.76 -6.46
N LEU A 40 10.43 6.88 -6.21
CA LEU A 40 9.66 7.09 -4.98
C LEU A 40 8.48 6.12 -4.88
N ALA A 41 7.75 5.89 -5.97
CA ALA A 41 6.62 4.96 -6.03
C ALA A 41 7.03 3.52 -5.70
N VAL A 42 8.12 3.04 -6.29
CA VAL A 42 8.67 1.71 -5.96
C VAL A 42 9.17 1.67 -4.52
N SER A 43 9.87 2.71 -4.08
CA SER A 43 10.38 2.82 -2.70
C SER A 43 9.24 2.82 -1.68
N PHE A 44 8.12 3.49 -1.96
CA PHE A 44 6.94 3.49 -1.09
C PHE A 44 6.45 2.07 -0.80
N GLY A 45 6.22 1.24 -1.82
CA GLY A 45 5.74 -0.13 -1.62
C GLY A 45 6.74 -0.99 -0.83
N VAL A 46 8.04 -0.86 -1.12
CA VAL A 46 9.10 -1.60 -0.39
C VAL A 46 9.17 -1.14 1.08
N LEU A 47 9.16 0.17 1.33
CA LEU A 47 9.20 0.72 2.69
C LEU A 47 7.97 0.32 3.49
N PHE A 48 6.79 0.34 2.89
CA PHE A 48 5.55 -0.06 3.55
C PHE A 48 5.55 -1.57 3.86
N MET A 49 6.10 -2.40 2.97
CA MET A 49 6.30 -3.83 3.24
C MET A 49 7.24 -4.05 4.43
N LEU A 50 8.38 -3.36 4.48
CA LEU A 50 9.33 -3.45 5.61
C LEU A 50 8.70 -2.95 6.92
N ALA A 51 7.89 -1.90 6.87
CA ALA A 51 7.13 -1.41 8.03
C ALA A 51 6.15 -2.50 8.54
N SER A 52 5.45 -3.18 7.64
CA SER A 52 4.54 -4.28 7.97
C SER A 52 5.26 -5.48 8.58
N ILE A 53 6.45 -5.83 8.08
CA ILE A 53 7.31 -6.89 8.66
C ILE A 53 7.78 -6.48 10.07
N GLY A 54 8.17 -5.22 10.27
CA GLY A 54 8.54 -4.70 11.58
C GLY A 54 7.38 -4.76 12.58
N LEU A 55 6.19 -4.33 12.17
CA LEU A 55 4.97 -4.40 12.98
C LEU A 55 4.60 -5.84 13.35
N TYR A 56 4.67 -6.76 12.38
CA TYR A 56 4.49 -8.19 12.63
C TYR A 56 5.46 -8.71 13.71
N ASN A 57 6.75 -8.38 13.59
CA ASN A 57 7.75 -8.81 14.57
C ASN A 57 7.49 -8.21 15.95
N PHE A 58 7.06 -6.95 16.04
CA PHE A 58 6.70 -6.29 17.28
C PHE A 58 5.51 -6.96 17.96
N VAL A 59 4.38 -7.13 17.27
CA VAL A 59 3.18 -7.77 17.82
C VAL A 59 3.44 -9.24 18.16
N SER A 60 4.25 -9.94 17.37
CA SER A 60 4.60 -11.36 17.57
C SER A 60 5.44 -11.63 18.80
N ILE A 61 5.96 -10.61 19.51
CA ILE A 61 6.65 -10.80 20.79
C ILE A 61 5.70 -11.40 21.82
N ASN A 62 4.46 -10.91 21.88
CA ASN A 62 3.49 -11.32 22.88
C ASN A 62 2.56 -12.45 22.40
N GLN A 63 2.28 -12.51 21.11
CA GLN A 63 1.42 -13.56 20.54
C GLN A 63 1.74 -13.83 19.07
N ARG A 64 1.86 -15.11 18.74
CA ARG A 64 2.05 -15.57 17.37
C ARG A 64 0.83 -16.36 16.94
N THR A 65 -0.02 -15.74 16.11
CA THR A 65 -1.29 -16.32 15.66
C THR A 65 -1.35 -16.39 14.14
N VAL A 66 -2.18 -17.28 13.61
CA VAL A 66 -2.46 -17.36 12.17
C VAL A 66 -3.01 -16.02 11.66
N ARG A 67 -3.88 -15.36 12.46
CA ARG A 67 -4.41 -14.04 12.15
C ARG A 67 -3.31 -13.01 11.89
N LEU A 68 -2.29 -12.95 12.75
CA LEU A 68 -1.17 -12.04 12.60
C LEU A 68 -0.31 -12.37 11.38
N GLN A 69 -0.13 -13.65 11.05
CA GLN A 69 0.55 -14.07 9.83
C GLN A 69 -0.24 -13.69 8.58
N SER A 70 -1.56 -13.90 8.60
CA SER A 70 -2.45 -13.50 7.51
C SER A 70 -2.43 -11.98 7.30
N ALA A 71 -2.40 -11.18 8.38
CA ALA A 71 -2.28 -9.73 8.31
C ALA A 71 -1.02 -9.31 7.53
N LEU A 72 0.12 -9.91 7.88
CA LEU A 72 1.38 -9.65 7.16
C LEU A 72 1.28 -10.03 5.68
N LEU A 73 0.72 -11.21 5.39
CA LEU A 73 0.59 -11.70 4.02
C LEU A 73 -0.27 -10.76 3.16
N PHE A 74 -1.43 -10.32 3.69
CA PHE A 74 -2.30 -9.36 3.00
C PHE A 74 -1.57 -8.04 2.73
N ASN A 75 -0.84 -7.51 3.70
CA ASN A 75 -0.09 -6.27 3.49
C ASN A 75 1.03 -6.43 2.46
N ILE A 76 1.75 -7.55 2.44
CA ILE A 76 2.79 -7.82 1.44
C ILE A 76 2.18 -7.86 0.03
N ILE A 77 1.03 -8.54 -0.13
CA ILE A 77 0.32 -8.57 -1.42
C ILE A 77 -0.11 -7.15 -1.80
N GLY A 78 -0.73 -6.40 -0.90
CA GLY A 78 -1.12 -5.01 -1.14
C GLY A 78 0.05 -4.14 -1.55
N CYS A 79 1.19 -4.22 -0.84
CA CYS A 79 2.41 -3.48 -1.21
C CYS A 79 2.92 -3.83 -2.61
N THR A 80 2.78 -5.06 -3.05
CA THR A 80 3.16 -5.46 -4.41
C THR A 80 2.20 -4.87 -5.44
N VAL A 81 0.91 -4.93 -5.18
CA VAL A 81 -0.13 -4.39 -6.06
C VAL A 81 0.01 -2.88 -6.23
N VAL A 82 0.28 -2.12 -5.16
CA VAL A 82 0.45 -0.66 -5.25
C VAL A 82 1.65 -0.27 -6.11
N VAL A 83 2.75 -1.02 -6.05
CA VAL A 83 3.90 -0.77 -6.94
C VAL A 83 3.52 -0.98 -8.40
N MET A 84 2.79 -2.06 -8.71
CA MET A 84 2.29 -2.32 -10.06
C MET A 84 1.35 -1.20 -10.53
N MET A 85 0.40 -0.81 -9.68
CA MET A 85 -0.54 0.27 -9.97
C MET A 85 0.17 1.59 -10.29
N PHE A 86 1.09 2.05 -9.44
CA PHE A 86 1.85 3.27 -9.67
C PHE A 86 2.71 3.20 -10.93
N THR A 87 3.30 2.05 -11.23
CA THR A 87 4.10 1.87 -12.45
C THR A 87 3.24 2.03 -13.70
N ILE A 88 2.04 1.44 -13.73
CA ILE A 88 1.09 1.60 -14.83
C ILE A 88 0.60 3.04 -14.93
N GLN A 89 0.26 3.66 -13.81
CA GLN A 89 -0.19 5.05 -13.74
C GLN A 89 0.85 6.01 -14.32
N LEU A 90 2.11 5.87 -13.92
CA LEU A 90 3.21 6.70 -14.42
C LEU A 90 3.48 6.46 -15.91
N ALA A 91 3.37 5.22 -16.38
CA ALA A 91 3.47 4.91 -17.80
C ALA A 91 2.38 5.62 -18.61
N LEU A 92 1.12 5.56 -18.15
CA LEU A 92 0.00 6.26 -18.78
C LEU A 92 0.23 7.77 -18.89
N PHE A 93 0.65 8.42 -17.80
CA PHE A 93 0.89 9.86 -17.79
C PHE A 93 2.13 10.29 -18.58
N SER A 94 3.09 9.39 -18.78
CA SER A 94 4.28 9.67 -19.59
C SER A 94 4.03 9.50 -21.10
N GLU A 95 3.06 8.70 -21.50
CA GLU A 95 2.77 8.35 -22.89
C GLU A 95 2.34 9.55 -23.73
N GLY A 96 1.76 10.59 -23.15
CA GLY A 96 1.47 11.86 -23.82
C GLY A 96 2.70 12.56 -24.45
N LYS A 97 3.92 12.11 -24.10
CA LYS A 97 5.20 12.55 -24.69
C LYS A 97 5.70 11.64 -25.84
N TYR A 98 5.12 10.44 -25.97
CA TYR A 98 5.59 9.41 -26.93
C TYR A 98 4.60 9.13 -28.07
N THR A 99 3.43 9.81 -28.11
CA THR A 99 2.50 9.66 -29.22
C THR A 99 3.15 10.15 -30.51
N GLY A 100 3.83 9.24 -31.19
CA GLY A 100 4.27 9.41 -32.54
C GLY A 100 3.05 9.72 -33.43
N THR A 101 3.29 10.47 -34.50
CA THR A 101 2.31 11.09 -35.39
C THR A 101 1.39 10.12 -36.15
N ASP A 102 1.55 8.81 -36.00
CA ASP A 102 0.91 7.80 -36.86
C ASP A 102 -0.30 7.06 -36.21
N VAL A 103 -0.58 7.27 -34.93
CA VAL A 103 -1.73 6.64 -34.26
C VAL A 103 -2.92 7.59 -34.30
N SER A 104 -4.09 7.11 -34.77
CA SER A 104 -5.30 7.92 -34.73
C SER A 104 -5.62 8.36 -33.28
N LYS A 105 -6.00 9.62 -33.07
CA LYS A 105 -6.32 10.17 -31.74
C LYS A 105 -7.41 9.36 -31.04
N GLU A 106 -8.34 8.78 -31.77
CA GLU A 106 -9.40 7.91 -31.23
C GLU A 106 -8.84 6.62 -30.66
N LEU A 107 -7.92 5.95 -31.36
CA LEU A 107 -7.29 4.72 -30.87
C LEU A 107 -6.45 4.98 -29.62
N ALA A 108 -5.68 6.06 -29.60
CA ALA A 108 -4.92 6.48 -28.43
C ALA A 108 -5.82 6.73 -27.22
N LYS A 109 -6.93 7.47 -27.41
CA LYS A 109 -7.90 7.74 -26.34
C LYS A 109 -8.57 6.47 -25.83
N HIS A 110 -8.92 5.53 -26.73
CA HIS A 110 -9.54 4.26 -26.35
C HIS A 110 -8.55 3.39 -25.56
N THR A 111 -7.32 3.27 -26.02
CA THR A 111 -6.24 2.53 -25.33
C THR A 111 -5.99 3.11 -23.95
N PHE A 112 -5.85 4.44 -23.84
CA PHE A 112 -5.70 5.13 -22.55
C PHE A 112 -6.85 4.79 -21.60
N HIS A 113 -8.09 4.83 -22.06
CA HIS A 113 -9.25 4.50 -21.23
C HIS A 113 -9.20 3.06 -20.71
N LEU A 114 -8.88 2.07 -21.58
CA LEU A 114 -8.78 0.68 -21.17
C LEU A 114 -7.68 0.44 -20.14
N VAL A 115 -6.50 1.00 -20.35
CA VAL A 115 -5.38 0.85 -19.41
C VAL A 115 -5.65 1.58 -18.10
N ASN A 116 -6.34 2.73 -18.14
CA ASN A 116 -6.76 3.43 -16.93
C ASN A 116 -7.76 2.61 -16.10
N LEU A 117 -8.69 1.88 -16.73
CA LEU A 117 -9.58 0.96 -16.02
C LEU A 117 -8.81 -0.16 -15.31
N VAL A 118 -7.75 -0.69 -15.93
CA VAL A 118 -6.88 -1.68 -15.27
C VAL A 118 -6.18 -1.08 -14.06
N GLN A 119 -5.64 0.13 -14.19
CA GLN A 119 -4.97 0.82 -13.08
C GLN A 119 -5.93 1.10 -11.92
N LEU A 120 -7.15 1.61 -12.21
CA LEU A 120 -8.18 1.83 -11.19
C LEU A 120 -8.63 0.53 -10.49
N SER A 121 -8.69 -0.58 -11.24
CA SER A 121 -8.99 -1.89 -10.66
C SER A 121 -7.88 -2.37 -9.71
N LEU A 122 -6.61 -2.13 -10.04
CA LEU A 122 -5.49 -2.46 -9.15
C LEU A 122 -5.50 -1.60 -7.88
N ASP A 123 -5.94 -0.34 -7.97
CA ASP A 123 -6.10 0.55 -6.82
C ASP A 123 -7.09 -0.04 -5.80
N ILE A 124 -8.26 -0.47 -6.28
CA ILE A 124 -9.27 -1.14 -5.44
C ILE A 124 -8.71 -2.44 -4.83
N VAL A 125 -8.00 -3.25 -5.61
CA VAL A 125 -7.40 -4.49 -5.10
C VAL A 125 -6.37 -4.18 -4.02
N TRP A 126 -5.51 -3.17 -4.19
CA TRP A 126 -4.58 -2.71 -3.18
C TRP A 126 -5.30 -2.32 -1.89
N ASP A 127 -6.31 -1.46 -1.99
CA ASP A 127 -7.08 -0.98 -0.85
C ASP A 127 -7.78 -2.12 -0.09
N VAL A 128 -8.34 -3.11 -0.79
CA VAL A 128 -8.94 -4.29 -0.17
C VAL A 128 -7.89 -5.07 0.63
N PHE A 129 -6.73 -5.35 0.05
CA PHE A 129 -5.68 -6.10 0.75
C PHE A 129 -5.12 -5.34 1.95
N ILE A 130 -4.86 -4.03 1.82
CA ILE A 130 -4.38 -3.20 2.92
C ILE A 130 -5.44 -3.06 4.02
N SER A 131 -6.71 -2.87 3.67
CA SER A 131 -7.81 -2.80 4.65
C SER A 131 -7.95 -4.10 5.43
N MET A 132 -7.97 -5.25 4.75
CA MET A 132 -8.01 -6.57 5.40
C MET A 132 -6.79 -6.80 6.28
N GLY A 133 -5.59 -6.48 5.79
CA GLY A 133 -4.36 -6.57 6.57
C GLY A 133 -4.40 -5.70 7.82
N THR A 134 -4.88 -4.46 7.70
CA THR A 134 -5.05 -3.52 8.81
C THR A 134 -6.03 -4.03 9.85
N ILE A 135 -7.21 -4.53 9.46
CA ILE A 135 -8.19 -5.12 10.37
C ILE A 135 -7.59 -6.29 11.15
N LEU A 136 -6.86 -7.18 10.47
CA LEU A 136 -6.25 -8.35 11.08
C LEU A 136 -5.10 -7.98 12.03
N PHE A 137 -4.25 -7.01 11.67
CA PHE A 137 -3.25 -6.44 12.58
C PHE A 137 -3.91 -5.81 13.80
N ALA A 138 -4.86 -4.92 13.58
CA ALA A 138 -5.60 -4.23 14.63
C ALA A 138 -6.25 -5.19 15.62
N SER A 139 -6.93 -6.23 15.11
CA SER A 139 -7.52 -7.27 15.94
C SER A 139 -6.50 -8.09 16.73
N SER A 140 -5.27 -8.20 16.24
CA SER A 140 -4.16 -8.85 16.97
C SER A 140 -3.58 -7.94 18.04
N MET A 141 -3.74 -6.62 17.94
CA MET A 141 -3.23 -5.65 18.91
C MET A 141 -4.09 -5.55 20.19
N PHE A 142 -5.37 -5.96 20.16
CA PHE A 142 -6.26 -5.87 21.32
C PHE A 142 -5.68 -6.46 22.62
N LYS A 143 -4.89 -7.53 22.49
CA LYS A 143 -4.27 -8.20 23.63
C LYS A 143 -2.82 -7.78 23.88
N HIS A 144 -2.31 -6.82 23.11
CA HIS A 144 -0.93 -6.35 23.24
C HIS A 144 -0.83 -5.33 24.37
N PRO A 145 0.06 -5.52 25.38
CA PRO A 145 0.11 -4.67 26.57
C PRO A 145 0.49 -3.22 26.27
N GLY A 146 1.28 -2.95 25.23
CA GLY A 146 1.72 -1.60 24.86
C GLY A 146 0.84 -0.88 23.83
N LEU A 147 0.03 -1.61 23.05
CA LEU A 147 -0.83 -1.03 22.01
C LEU A 147 -2.29 -0.95 22.46
N GLY A 148 -2.73 -1.93 23.23
CA GLY A 148 -4.03 -1.94 23.89
C GLY A 148 -5.25 -1.97 22.96
N LYS A 149 -6.43 -1.87 23.59
CA LYS A 149 -7.70 -1.88 22.87
C LYS A 149 -7.90 -0.64 22.00
N THR A 150 -7.38 0.50 22.42
CA THR A 150 -7.59 1.78 21.73
C THR A 150 -7.04 1.75 20.31
N ILE A 151 -5.74 1.45 20.14
CA ILE A 151 -5.10 1.39 18.81
C ILE A 151 -5.72 0.28 17.96
N GLY A 152 -6.02 -0.88 18.58
CA GLY A 152 -6.71 -1.98 17.91
C GLY A 152 -8.09 -1.57 17.40
N THR A 153 -8.90 -0.85 18.22
CA THR A 153 -10.23 -0.40 17.80
C THR A 153 -10.14 0.61 16.65
N PHE A 154 -9.29 1.63 16.79
CA PHE A 154 -9.09 2.63 15.71
C PHE A 154 -8.63 2.00 14.41
N GLY A 155 -7.64 1.12 14.44
CA GLY A 155 -7.16 0.43 13.24
C GLY A 155 -8.24 -0.45 12.59
N ALA A 156 -9.04 -1.16 13.39
CA ALA A 156 -10.13 -1.98 12.87
C ALA A 156 -11.24 -1.12 12.24
N LEU A 157 -11.61 0.01 12.87
CA LEU A 157 -12.60 0.92 12.31
C LEU A 157 -12.14 1.57 11.01
N ILE A 158 -10.91 2.08 10.97
CA ILE A 158 -10.34 2.68 9.76
C ILE A 158 -10.28 1.65 8.62
N GLY A 159 -9.78 0.44 8.90
CA GLY A 159 -9.73 -0.62 7.91
C GLY A 159 -11.11 -1.04 7.40
N ALA A 160 -12.12 -1.12 8.28
CA ALA A 160 -13.49 -1.44 7.90
C ALA A 160 -14.14 -0.33 7.05
N LEU A 161 -13.91 0.94 7.40
CA LEU A 161 -14.39 2.08 6.63
C LEU A 161 -13.77 2.14 5.25
N LEU A 162 -12.45 1.94 5.14
CA LEU A 162 -11.75 1.87 3.84
C LEU A 162 -12.30 0.73 2.99
N LEU A 163 -12.42 -0.47 3.55
CA LEU A 163 -12.96 -1.62 2.85
C LEU A 163 -14.39 -1.37 2.34
N PHE A 164 -15.26 -0.85 3.22
CA PHE A 164 -16.65 -0.52 2.85
C PHE A 164 -16.70 0.52 1.74
N ASN A 165 -15.89 1.58 1.85
CA ASN A 165 -15.85 2.66 0.88
C ASN A 165 -15.44 2.15 -0.52
N ASN A 166 -14.40 1.34 -0.59
CA ASN A 166 -13.93 0.74 -1.84
C ASN A 166 -14.95 -0.20 -2.49
N ILE A 167 -15.65 -1.01 -1.70
CA ILE A 167 -16.71 -1.90 -2.22
C ILE A 167 -17.90 -1.07 -2.71
N TYR A 168 -18.26 0.00 -1.99
CA TYR A 168 -19.42 0.82 -2.34
C TYR A 168 -19.20 1.61 -3.64
N TYR A 169 -18.01 2.14 -3.87
CA TYR A 169 -17.70 2.93 -5.07
C TYR A 169 -17.20 2.11 -6.25
N PHE A 170 -17.02 0.80 -6.09
CA PHE A 170 -16.60 -0.04 -7.23
C PHE A 170 -17.50 0.20 -8.47
N PRO A 171 -16.96 0.34 -9.68
CA PRO A 171 -15.59 0.06 -10.13
C PRO A 171 -14.62 1.27 -10.07
N VAL A 172 -15.03 2.39 -9.52
CA VAL A 172 -14.20 3.60 -9.43
C VAL A 172 -13.74 3.76 -7.98
N PRO A 173 -12.43 3.94 -7.71
CA PRO A 173 -11.95 4.19 -6.35
C PRO A 173 -12.52 5.50 -5.81
N PRO A 174 -12.74 5.61 -4.49
CA PRO A 174 -13.15 6.86 -3.88
C PRO A 174 -12.08 7.94 -4.07
N ALA A 175 -12.53 9.17 -4.39
CA ALA A 175 -11.67 10.32 -4.58
C ALA A 175 -11.06 10.81 -3.25
#